data_9a9fae8c077ee254be86a1a0e518e6cb
#
_entry.id   9a9fae8c077ee254be86a1a0e518e6cb
#
_cell.length_a   1.000
_cell.length_b   1.000
_cell.length_c   1.000
_cell.angle_alpha   90.00
_cell.angle_beta   90.00
_cell.angle_gamma   90.00
#
_symmetry.space_group_name_H-M   'P 1'
#
loop_
_entity.id
_entity.type
_entity.pdbx_description
1 polymer ?
#
loop_
_entity_poly.entity_id
_entity_poly.type
_entity_poly.pdbx_seq_one_letter_code
_entity_poly.pdbx_strand_id
1 'polypeptide(L)'
;MKYIFVTGGVVSGLGKGICAASLGRLLKQCGLRVKNQKFDPYFNVDPGTMSPFQHGEVFVTEDGAETDLDLGHYERFVDESLDGNASVSSGKVFWTVLNRERQGGYLGGTVQIIPHITDEIKRRIYAMEDGNTDVVISEIGGTVGDIESQPYLEAIRQVAVEKGRENVLYIHVPLIVSIPGTGELKSKPTQHSVKELLSVGIQPDILVCRTEAPITEEVRHKIALFCNVEERCVIPNVTAHTLYEVPLLLEKEGLCDAVCRRLGLGERTPDMTGWTAMVEKIKGVHRRVEIALVGKYTGLRDAYLSVAEALFHAGTACDAEVEIRWVDSENLTPENIAETLAGCGGILVPGGFGDRGIEGMILAAQFAREKGIPYFGICLGMQIAVIEFARHVAGWQDANSAEFSGSTAHPVIALMPEQVGVTQKGGTMRLGRYPCVLAEGTRALSLYGEKEISERHRHRYEFNNDFRCELQQDGLTLAGTSPDGALVEIVEIKDHPWYVGCQFHPEFKSRPNRPHPLFYGFVKAALEAEEKR
;
A
#
# COMPACT_ATOMS: atom_id res chain seq x y z
N MET A 1 -25.42 7.73 9.41
CA MET A 1 -24.26 7.63 8.49
C MET A 1 -23.81 9.01 8.09
N LYS A 2 -22.51 9.27 8.18
CA LYS A 2 -21.89 10.54 7.77
C LYS A 2 -20.90 10.28 6.63
N TYR A 3 -20.76 11.23 5.72
CA TYR A 3 -19.88 11.16 4.55
C TYR A 3 -18.90 12.32 4.56
N ILE A 4 -17.64 12.01 4.39
CA ILE A 4 -16.56 12.98 4.28
C ILE A 4 -15.89 12.79 2.92
N PHE A 5 -15.87 13.83 2.11
CA PHE A 5 -15.20 13.81 0.82
C PHE A 5 -13.93 14.64 0.89
N VAL A 6 -12.80 14.01 0.57
CA VAL A 6 -11.49 14.64 0.54
C VAL A 6 -11.11 14.91 -0.90
N THR A 7 -11.01 16.17 -1.27
CA THR A 7 -10.60 16.64 -2.59
C THR A 7 -9.25 17.36 -2.50
N GLY A 8 -8.56 17.55 -3.62
CA GLY A 8 -7.32 18.29 -3.64
C GLY A 8 -7.17 19.16 -4.88
N GLY A 9 -6.27 20.09 -4.81
CA GLY A 9 -6.02 21.00 -5.92
C GLY A 9 -4.62 21.55 -5.94
N VAL A 10 -4.30 22.26 -7.03
CA VAL A 10 -3.00 22.83 -7.40
C VAL A 10 -2.10 21.77 -8.07
N VAL A 11 -1.71 20.71 -7.38
CA VAL A 11 -0.88 19.61 -7.91
C VAL A 11 -1.28 18.27 -7.29
N SER A 12 -0.91 17.16 -7.92
CA SER A 12 -0.99 15.82 -7.34
C SER A 12 0.07 15.63 -6.24
N GLY A 13 -0.08 14.59 -5.42
CA GLY A 13 0.93 14.27 -4.39
C GLY A 13 0.92 15.17 -3.15
N LEU A 14 -0.11 15.99 -2.93
CA LEU A 14 -0.24 16.86 -1.75
C LEU A 14 -0.53 16.10 -0.44
N GLY A 15 -0.71 14.78 -0.51
CA GLY A 15 -0.99 13.96 0.67
C GLY A 15 -2.48 13.89 1.03
N LYS A 16 -3.40 13.90 0.03
CA LYS A 16 -4.83 13.62 0.25
C LYS A 16 -5.04 12.29 0.95
N GLY A 17 -4.36 11.21 0.48
CA GLY A 17 -4.43 9.87 1.05
C GLY A 17 -4.01 9.86 2.51
N ILE A 18 -2.89 10.49 2.83
CA ILE A 18 -2.40 10.61 4.22
C ILE A 18 -3.36 11.45 5.09
N CYS A 19 -3.95 12.51 4.53
CA CYS A 19 -4.98 13.29 5.23
C CYS A 19 -6.22 12.44 5.54
N ALA A 20 -6.73 11.71 4.55
CA ALA A 20 -7.88 10.81 4.71
C ALA A 20 -7.59 9.66 5.70
N ALA A 21 -6.41 9.05 5.61
CA ALA A 21 -5.95 8.01 6.54
C ALA A 21 -5.80 8.54 7.97
N SER A 22 -5.19 9.72 8.14
CA SER A 22 -5.02 10.38 9.44
C SER A 22 -6.37 10.72 10.08
N LEU A 23 -7.29 11.27 9.31
CA LEU A 23 -8.64 11.54 9.79
C LEU A 23 -9.38 10.24 10.18
N GLY A 24 -9.23 9.19 9.37
CA GLY A 24 -9.77 7.87 9.70
C GLY A 24 -9.26 7.37 11.05
N ARG A 25 -7.96 7.52 11.31
CA ARG A 25 -7.35 7.19 12.60
C ARG A 25 -7.94 8.02 13.75
N LEU A 26 -8.03 9.32 13.59
CA LEU A 26 -8.55 10.23 14.62
C LEU A 26 -10.01 9.89 14.98
N LEU A 27 -10.87 9.72 13.99
CA LEU A 27 -12.27 9.39 14.20
C LEU A 27 -12.46 8.00 14.82
N LYS A 28 -11.64 7.01 14.43
CA LYS A 28 -11.63 5.69 15.07
C LYS A 28 -11.25 5.79 16.55
N GLN A 29 -10.28 6.61 16.90
CA GLN A 29 -9.88 6.86 18.30
C GLN A 29 -10.93 7.67 19.09
N CYS A 30 -11.86 8.32 18.41
CA CYS A 30 -13.07 8.87 19.00
C CYS A 30 -14.18 7.83 19.25
N GLY A 31 -13.92 6.54 18.98
CA GLY A 31 -14.89 5.46 19.14
C GLY A 31 -15.89 5.33 17.98
N LEU A 32 -15.60 5.92 16.81
CA LEU A 32 -16.42 5.81 15.60
C LEU A 32 -15.91 4.66 14.72
N ARG A 33 -16.81 4.00 14.03
CA ARG A 33 -16.51 2.98 13.02
C ARG A 33 -16.38 3.68 11.68
N VAL A 34 -15.17 3.67 11.14
CA VAL A 34 -14.78 4.46 9.96
C VAL A 34 -14.35 3.54 8.83
N LYS A 35 -14.77 3.84 7.61
CA LYS A 35 -14.25 3.22 6.40
C LYS A 35 -13.66 4.27 5.47
N ASN A 36 -12.49 3.97 4.93
CA ASN A 36 -11.87 4.78 3.89
C ASN A 36 -12.15 4.18 2.50
N GLN A 37 -12.33 5.05 1.51
CA GLN A 37 -12.56 4.70 0.11
C GLN A 37 -11.77 5.63 -0.80
N LYS A 38 -11.23 5.08 -1.89
CA LYS A 38 -10.49 5.80 -2.93
C LYS A 38 -11.25 5.78 -4.24
N PHE A 39 -11.35 6.93 -4.88
CA PHE A 39 -11.81 7.08 -6.26
C PHE A 39 -10.66 7.55 -7.14
N ASP A 40 -10.30 6.73 -8.12
CA ASP A 40 -9.22 7.01 -9.06
C ASP A 40 -9.78 7.37 -10.43
N PRO A 41 -9.42 8.55 -10.98
CA PRO A 41 -10.02 9.04 -12.22
C PRO A 41 -9.46 8.38 -13.49
N TYR A 42 -8.44 7.52 -13.41
CA TYR A 42 -7.90 6.81 -14.58
C TYR A 42 -8.88 5.77 -15.14
N PHE A 43 -8.74 5.48 -16.45
CA PHE A 43 -9.63 4.57 -17.20
C PHE A 43 -9.26 3.09 -17.13
N ASN A 44 -8.19 2.71 -16.48
CA ASN A 44 -7.92 1.29 -16.20
C ASN A 44 -9.01 0.73 -15.27
N VAL A 45 -9.42 -0.52 -15.51
CA VAL A 45 -10.42 -1.17 -14.65
C VAL A 45 -9.88 -1.32 -13.22
N ASP A 46 -8.62 -1.72 -13.12
CA ASP A 46 -7.83 -1.79 -11.89
C ASP A 46 -6.34 -1.57 -12.23
N PRO A 47 -5.45 -1.39 -11.25
CA PRO A 47 -4.03 -1.22 -11.49
C PRO A 47 -3.28 -2.53 -11.78
N GLY A 48 -3.91 -3.69 -11.74
CA GLY A 48 -3.26 -4.99 -11.83
C GLY A 48 -2.43 -5.22 -13.09
N THR A 49 -2.77 -4.55 -14.20
CA THR A 49 -2.02 -4.60 -15.47
C THR A 49 -1.17 -3.36 -15.74
N MET A 50 -1.14 -2.40 -14.81
CA MET A 50 -0.36 -1.18 -14.96
C MET A 50 1.12 -1.41 -14.65
N SER A 51 1.99 -0.62 -15.29
CA SER A 51 3.42 -0.68 -15.00
C SER A 51 3.72 -0.10 -13.62
N PRO A 52 4.45 -0.81 -12.75
CA PRO A 52 4.88 -0.27 -11.46
C PRO A 52 5.72 0.99 -11.56
N PHE A 53 6.41 1.23 -12.69
CA PHE A 53 7.15 2.47 -12.96
C PHE A 53 6.27 3.71 -13.18
N GLN A 54 4.99 3.51 -13.48
CA GLN A 54 4.05 4.63 -13.71
C GLN A 54 3.06 4.82 -12.57
N HIS A 55 2.67 3.72 -11.93
CA HIS A 55 1.58 3.73 -10.96
C HIS A 55 2.05 3.50 -9.50
N GLY A 56 3.26 2.97 -9.31
CA GLY A 56 3.69 2.46 -8.02
C GLY A 56 3.24 1.01 -7.77
N GLU A 57 3.21 0.59 -6.51
CA GLU A 57 2.79 -0.77 -6.16
C GLU A 57 1.31 -1.00 -6.41
N VAL A 58 0.96 -2.24 -6.70
CA VAL A 58 -0.42 -2.74 -6.70
C VAL A 58 -0.68 -3.37 -5.34
N PHE A 59 -1.50 -2.70 -4.53
CA PHE A 59 -1.89 -3.21 -3.22
C PHE A 59 -3.04 -4.21 -3.38
N VAL A 60 -2.99 -5.35 -2.67
CA VAL A 60 -4.03 -6.37 -2.74
C VAL A 60 -4.79 -6.47 -1.41
N THR A 61 -6.12 -6.39 -1.50
CA THR A 61 -7.03 -6.49 -0.35
C THR A 61 -7.27 -7.96 0.06
N GLU A 62 -7.96 -8.17 1.20
CA GLU A 62 -8.29 -9.52 1.70
C GLU A 62 -9.14 -10.33 0.71
N ASP A 63 -10.06 -9.68 0.00
CA ASP A 63 -10.95 -10.31 -1.00
C ASP A 63 -10.31 -10.44 -2.39
N GLY A 64 -9.04 -10.05 -2.55
CA GLY A 64 -8.27 -10.22 -3.78
C GLY A 64 -8.42 -9.11 -4.80
N ALA A 65 -8.98 -7.95 -4.43
CA ALA A 65 -8.98 -6.80 -5.32
C ALA A 65 -7.58 -6.21 -5.46
N GLU A 66 -7.16 -5.98 -6.71
CA GLU A 66 -5.97 -5.22 -7.05
C GLU A 66 -6.32 -3.72 -7.00
N THR A 67 -5.59 -2.94 -6.20
CA THR A 67 -5.97 -1.58 -5.83
C THR A 67 -4.78 -0.63 -5.84
N ASP A 68 -5.07 0.67 -5.73
CA ASP A 68 -4.08 1.73 -5.57
C ASP A 68 -3.32 1.62 -4.23
N LEU A 69 -2.10 2.12 -4.19
CA LEU A 69 -1.21 2.10 -3.02
C LEU A 69 -1.78 2.86 -1.79
N ASP A 70 -2.67 3.83 -2.00
CA ASP A 70 -3.32 4.59 -0.92
C ASP A 70 -4.12 3.69 0.04
N LEU A 71 -4.64 2.55 -0.45
CA LEU A 71 -5.33 1.60 0.42
C LEU A 71 -4.39 1.02 1.49
N GLY A 72 -3.12 0.83 1.14
CA GLY A 72 -2.09 0.46 2.11
C GLY A 72 -1.94 1.50 3.22
N HIS A 73 -1.96 2.79 2.88
CA HIS A 73 -1.97 3.86 3.89
C HIS A 73 -3.22 3.80 4.77
N TYR A 74 -4.41 3.62 4.18
CA TYR A 74 -5.64 3.52 4.97
C TYR A 74 -5.59 2.36 5.96
N GLU A 75 -5.19 1.16 5.52
CA GLU A 75 -5.06 0.00 6.38
C GLU A 75 -4.01 0.19 7.48
N ARG A 76 -2.86 0.80 7.17
CA ARG A 76 -1.80 1.07 8.15
C ARG A 76 -2.21 2.06 9.23
N PHE A 77 -2.96 3.11 8.86
CA PHE A 77 -3.39 4.15 9.80
C PHE A 77 -4.63 3.73 10.60
N VAL A 78 -5.65 3.18 9.94
CA VAL A 78 -6.90 2.79 10.61
C VAL A 78 -6.76 1.47 11.34
N ASP A 79 -5.77 0.64 10.98
CA ASP A 79 -5.55 -0.72 11.51
C ASP A 79 -6.79 -1.60 11.32
N GLU A 80 -7.30 -1.61 10.09
CA GLU A 80 -8.38 -2.48 9.62
C GLU A 80 -8.10 -2.91 8.19
N SER A 81 -8.51 -4.14 7.85
CA SER A 81 -8.41 -4.63 6.47
C SER A 81 -9.57 -4.11 5.63
N LEU A 82 -9.27 -3.68 4.41
CA LEU A 82 -10.24 -3.20 3.44
C LEU A 82 -10.61 -4.29 2.43
N ASP A 83 -11.70 -4.08 1.72
CA ASP A 83 -12.18 -4.89 0.59
C ASP A 83 -12.17 -4.09 -0.73
N GLY A 84 -12.51 -4.76 -1.83
CA GLY A 84 -12.52 -4.17 -3.16
C GLY A 84 -13.51 -3.02 -3.35
N ASN A 85 -14.47 -2.83 -2.45
CA ASN A 85 -15.37 -1.67 -2.48
C ASN A 85 -14.64 -0.37 -2.08
N ALA A 86 -13.52 -0.50 -1.38
CA ALA A 86 -12.70 0.63 -0.98
C ALA A 86 -11.90 1.25 -2.15
N SER A 87 -11.82 0.60 -3.32
CA SER A 87 -11.10 1.11 -4.50
C SER A 87 -11.99 1.13 -5.74
N VAL A 88 -12.21 2.32 -6.28
CA VAL A 88 -13.10 2.57 -7.42
C VAL A 88 -12.37 3.40 -8.47
N SER A 89 -12.08 2.80 -9.63
CA SER A 89 -11.55 3.51 -10.80
C SER A 89 -12.66 3.98 -11.75
N SER A 90 -12.38 4.98 -12.59
CA SER A 90 -13.27 5.35 -13.70
C SER A 90 -13.54 4.15 -14.61
N GLY A 91 -12.52 3.34 -14.87
CA GLY A 91 -12.68 2.12 -15.68
C GLY A 91 -13.74 1.18 -15.11
N LYS A 92 -13.73 0.90 -13.80
CA LYS A 92 -14.77 0.07 -13.15
C LYS A 92 -16.17 0.67 -13.27
N VAL A 93 -16.29 1.99 -13.11
CA VAL A 93 -17.58 2.72 -13.20
C VAL A 93 -18.13 2.63 -14.62
N PHE A 94 -17.35 3.06 -15.61
CA PHE A 94 -17.76 3.08 -17.01
C PHE A 94 -18.02 1.67 -17.54
N TRP A 95 -17.18 0.70 -17.20
CA TRP A 95 -17.37 -0.70 -17.57
C TRP A 95 -18.71 -1.25 -17.06
N THR A 96 -19.07 -0.96 -15.82
CA THR A 96 -20.35 -1.38 -15.24
C THR A 96 -21.53 -0.78 -15.98
N VAL A 97 -21.49 0.52 -16.29
CA VAL A 97 -22.58 1.22 -16.97
C VAL A 97 -22.71 0.74 -18.42
N LEU A 98 -21.60 0.60 -19.14
CA LEU A 98 -21.60 0.11 -20.53
C LEU A 98 -22.09 -1.34 -20.65
N ASN A 99 -21.66 -2.23 -19.74
CA ASN A 99 -22.14 -3.60 -19.72
C ASN A 99 -23.66 -3.66 -19.43
N ARG A 100 -24.15 -2.85 -18.50
CA ARG A 100 -25.58 -2.75 -18.21
C ARG A 100 -26.37 -2.23 -19.42
N GLU A 101 -25.82 -1.26 -20.17
CA GLU A 101 -26.42 -0.79 -21.43
C GLU A 101 -26.51 -1.93 -22.43
N ARG A 102 -25.41 -2.66 -22.70
CA ARG A 102 -25.37 -3.78 -23.65
C ARG A 102 -26.32 -4.91 -23.28
N GLN A 103 -26.65 -5.07 -22.01
CA GLN A 103 -27.64 -6.04 -21.51
C GLN A 103 -29.08 -5.52 -21.56
N GLY A 104 -29.31 -4.29 -22.08
CA GLY A 104 -30.65 -3.67 -22.16
C GLY A 104 -31.16 -3.12 -20.83
N GLY A 105 -30.31 -2.97 -19.83
CA GLY A 105 -30.69 -2.55 -18.47
C GLY A 105 -31.22 -1.13 -18.36
N TYR A 106 -31.12 -0.32 -19.43
CA TYR A 106 -31.68 1.05 -19.50
C TYR A 106 -32.89 1.15 -20.43
N LEU A 107 -33.46 0.03 -20.88
CA LEU A 107 -34.73 -0.05 -21.62
C LEU A 107 -34.78 0.87 -22.87
N GLY A 108 -33.66 1.06 -23.56
CA GLY A 108 -33.54 1.92 -24.74
C GLY A 108 -33.35 3.41 -24.45
N GLY A 109 -33.20 3.80 -23.19
CA GLY A 109 -32.87 5.18 -22.80
C GLY A 109 -31.47 5.58 -23.23
N THR A 110 -31.28 6.89 -23.52
CA THR A 110 -29.95 7.46 -23.79
C THR A 110 -29.10 7.49 -22.51
N VAL A 111 -27.95 6.78 -22.53
CA VAL A 111 -27.03 6.75 -21.39
C VAL A 111 -26.08 7.95 -21.44
N GLN A 112 -25.99 8.69 -20.34
CA GLN A 112 -25.23 9.94 -20.22
C GLN A 112 -24.39 9.94 -18.93
N ILE A 113 -23.44 10.87 -18.81
CA ILE A 113 -22.65 11.04 -17.58
C ILE A 113 -23.60 11.30 -16.41
N ILE A 114 -24.52 12.26 -16.55
CA ILE A 114 -25.60 12.52 -15.61
C ILE A 114 -26.91 12.00 -16.24
N PRO A 115 -27.65 11.09 -15.59
CA PRO A 115 -27.42 10.57 -14.23
C PRO A 115 -26.61 9.25 -14.16
N HIS A 116 -26.36 8.56 -15.27
CA HIS A 116 -26.02 7.14 -15.24
C HIS A 116 -24.63 6.84 -14.63
N ILE A 117 -23.60 7.62 -15.00
CA ILE A 117 -22.25 7.49 -14.41
C ILE A 117 -22.26 8.02 -12.97
N THR A 118 -22.90 9.17 -12.71
CA THR A 118 -22.98 9.74 -11.37
C THR A 118 -23.76 8.83 -10.41
N ASP A 119 -24.82 8.17 -10.87
CA ASP A 119 -25.59 7.20 -10.07
C ASP A 119 -24.75 5.95 -9.73
N GLU A 120 -23.95 5.45 -10.66
CA GLU A 120 -23.04 4.34 -10.40
C GLU A 120 -21.95 4.73 -9.38
N ILE A 121 -21.39 5.94 -9.48
CA ILE A 121 -20.43 6.47 -8.48
C ILE A 121 -21.10 6.55 -7.10
N LYS A 122 -22.30 7.15 -7.01
CA LYS A 122 -23.05 7.22 -5.75
C LYS A 122 -23.37 5.84 -5.18
N ARG A 123 -23.79 4.89 -6.03
CA ARG A 123 -24.03 3.51 -5.63
C ARG A 123 -22.80 2.90 -4.96
N ARG A 124 -21.60 3.15 -5.47
CA ARG A 124 -20.34 2.68 -4.87
C ARG A 124 -19.99 3.39 -3.57
N ILE A 125 -20.31 4.67 -3.43
CA ILE A 125 -20.20 5.38 -2.14
C ILE A 125 -21.13 4.73 -1.11
N TYR A 126 -22.38 4.46 -1.49
CA TYR A 126 -23.37 3.87 -0.60
C TYR A 126 -23.10 2.37 -0.30
N ALA A 127 -22.35 1.67 -1.15
CA ALA A 127 -21.93 0.30 -0.88
C ALA A 127 -21.00 0.16 0.35
N MET A 128 -20.41 1.28 0.82
CA MET A 128 -19.64 1.30 2.07
C MET A 128 -20.53 1.28 3.32
N GLU A 129 -21.85 1.44 3.16
CA GLU A 129 -22.84 1.36 4.24
C GLU A 129 -23.16 -0.11 4.54
N ASP A 130 -22.64 -0.66 5.62
CA ASP A 130 -22.88 -2.05 6.05
C ASP A 130 -23.78 -2.16 7.29
N GLY A 131 -24.43 -1.07 7.69
CA GLY A 131 -25.23 -0.98 8.92
C GLY A 131 -24.40 -0.81 10.21
N ASN A 132 -23.08 -1.02 10.12
CA ASN A 132 -22.15 -0.87 11.24
C ASN A 132 -21.23 0.34 11.13
N THR A 133 -21.08 0.93 9.96
CA THR A 133 -20.23 2.09 9.69
C THR A 133 -20.90 3.38 10.15
N ASP A 134 -20.18 4.23 10.88
CA ASP A 134 -20.67 5.55 11.34
C ASP A 134 -20.26 6.66 10.34
N VAL A 135 -19.04 6.56 9.79
CA VAL A 135 -18.45 7.55 8.88
C VAL A 135 -17.77 6.86 7.71
N VAL A 136 -18.04 7.32 6.50
CA VAL A 136 -17.31 6.97 5.27
C VAL A 136 -16.47 8.16 4.85
N ILE A 137 -15.17 7.95 4.67
CA ILE A 137 -14.22 8.95 4.15
C ILE A 137 -13.84 8.53 2.73
N SER A 138 -14.31 9.29 1.74
CA SER A 138 -14.01 9.02 0.33
C SER A 138 -13.02 10.06 -0.20
N GLU A 139 -11.85 9.60 -0.61
CA GLU A 139 -10.86 10.43 -1.28
C GLU A 139 -11.12 10.48 -2.78
N ILE A 140 -11.16 11.68 -3.34
CA ILE A 140 -11.28 11.90 -4.79
C ILE A 140 -9.88 12.10 -5.37
N GLY A 141 -9.44 11.16 -6.20
CA GLY A 141 -8.17 11.21 -6.92
C GLY A 141 -8.12 12.33 -7.95
N GLY A 142 -6.91 12.64 -8.40
CA GLY A 142 -6.66 13.78 -9.29
C GLY A 142 -6.72 15.13 -8.59
N THR A 143 -6.77 16.20 -9.37
CA THR A 143 -6.91 17.59 -8.90
C THR A 143 -8.25 18.16 -9.33
N VAL A 144 -8.78 19.09 -8.55
CA VAL A 144 -9.97 19.86 -8.96
C VAL A 144 -9.62 20.67 -10.20
N GLY A 145 -10.41 20.52 -11.25
CA GLY A 145 -10.13 21.08 -12.58
C GLY A 145 -9.73 20.03 -13.63
N ASP A 146 -9.28 18.86 -13.22
CA ASP A 146 -9.03 17.75 -14.13
C ASP A 146 -10.33 17.23 -14.74
N ILE A 147 -10.36 17.02 -16.06
CA ILE A 147 -11.54 16.55 -16.80
C ILE A 147 -12.03 15.21 -16.24
N GLU A 148 -11.10 14.33 -15.96
CA GLU A 148 -11.37 12.98 -15.47
C GLU A 148 -12.04 12.96 -14.09
N SER A 149 -11.83 14.00 -13.28
CA SER A 149 -12.41 14.10 -11.93
C SER A 149 -13.83 14.68 -11.91
N GLN A 150 -14.28 15.31 -13.00
CA GLN A 150 -15.58 16.00 -13.07
C GLN A 150 -16.78 15.11 -12.70
N PRO A 151 -16.91 13.86 -13.20
CA PRO A 151 -18.03 13.00 -12.83
C PRO A 151 -18.09 12.68 -11.32
N TYR A 152 -16.92 12.57 -10.67
CA TYR A 152 -16.84 12.34 -9.22
C TYR A 152 -17.25 13.56 -8.43
N LEU A 153 -16.78 14.75 -8.82
CA LEU A 153 -17.16 16.01 -8.17
C LEU A 153 -18.67 16.23 -8.28
N GLU A 154 -19.25 15.99 -9.45
CA GLU A 154 -20.70 16.06 -9.63
C GLU A 154 -21.45 15.03 -8.76
N ALA A 155 -20.96 13.79 -8.70
CA ALA A 155 -21.58 12.75 -7.88
C ALA A 155 -21.56 13.10 -6.38
N ILE A 156 -20.43 13.55 -5.84
CA ILE A 156 -20.36 13.92 -4.41
C ILE A 156 -21.20 15.17 -4.09
N ARG A 157 -21.33 16.10 -5.05
CA ARG A 157 -22.26 17.21 -4.92
C ARG A 157 -23.71 16.73 -4.80
N GLN A 158 -24.11 15.75 -5.62
CA GLN A 158 -25.43 15.13 -5.57
C GLN A 158 -25.67 14.38 -4.27
N VAL A 159 -24.66 13.67 -3.71
CA VAL A 159 -24.76 13.00 -2.41
C VAL A 159 -25.20 13.97 -1.31
N ALA A 160 -24.69 15.20 -1.29
CA ALA A 160 -25.10 16.18 -0.29
C ALA A 160 -26.57 16.60 -0.41
N VAL A 161 -27.12 16.58 -1.64
CA VAL A 161 -28.55 16.84 -1.86
C VAL A 161 -29.40 15.65 -1.42
N GLU A 162 -28.96 14.43 -1.72
CA GLU A 162 -29.72 13.20 -1.43
C GLU A 162 -29.68 12.80 0.06
N LYS A 163 -28.55 12.95 0.72
CA LYS A 163 -28.34 12.52 2.12
C LYS A 163 -28.57 13.66 3.13
N GLY A 164 -28.72 14.90 2.65
CA GLY A 164 -28.80 16.11 3.47
C GLY A 164 -27.40 16.68 3.78
N ARG A 165 -27.31 18.01 3.68
CA ARG A 165 -26.04 18.73 3.82
C ARG A 165 -25.40 18.58 5.21
N GLU A 166 -26.22 18.31 6.24
CA GLU A 166 -25.80 18.05 7.61
C GLU A 166 -25.10 16.68 7.80
N ASN A 167 -25.22 15.79 6.81
CA ASN A 167 -24.59 14.47 6.82
C ASN A 167 -23.34 14.39 5.92
N VAL A 168 -23.01 15.49 5.21
CA VAL A 168 -21.91 15.53 4.25
C VAL A 168 -20.94 16.65 4.64
N LEU A 169 -19.64 16.33 4.58
CA LEU A 169 -18.55 17.26 4.84
C LEU A 169 -17.53 17.21 3.70
N TYR A 170 -17.11 18.38 3.23
CA TYR A 170 -16.09 18.52 2.20
C TYR A 170 -14.79 19.04 2.81
N ILE A 171 -13.74 18.24 2.73
CA ILE A 171 -12.37 18.63 3.06
C ILE A 171 -11.66 18.90 1.73
N HIS A 172 -11.01 20.05 1.63
CA HIS A 172 -10.16 20.35 0.48
C HIS A 172 -8.70 20.47 0.94
N VAL A 173 -7.79 19.82 0.20
CA VAL A 173 -6.35 19.80 0.49
C VAL A 173 -5.63 20.65 -0.55
N PRO A 174 -5.46 21.95 -0.33
CA PRO A 174 -4.72 22.85 -1.20
C PRO A 174 -3.27 23.03 -0.74
N LEU A 175 -2.45 23.68 -1.57
CA LEU A 175 -1.07 24.02 -1.31
C LEU A 175 -0.91 25.51 -0.95
N ILE A 176 -0.15 25.79 0.10
CA ILE A 176 0.43 27.10 0.40
C ILE A 176 1.88 27.06 -0.03
N VAL A 177 2.26 27.94 -0.95
CA VAL A 177 3.61 27.98 -1.52
C VAL A 177 4.50 28.91 -0.70
N SER A 178 5.67 28.43 -0.30
CA SER A 178 6.76 29.27 0.20
C SER A 178 7.63 29.75 -0.96
N ILE A 179 7.90 31.08 -1.01
CA ILE A 179 8.80 31.62 -2.05
C ILE A 179 10.25 31.41 -1.58
N PRO A 180 11.06 30.67 -2.36
CA PRO A 180 12.48 30.53 -2.07
C PRO A 180 13.17 31.89 -1.91
N GLY A 181 14.03 32.01 -0.90
CA GLY A 181 14.82 33.23 -0.63
C GLY A 181 14.15 34.25 0.29
N THR A 182 12.83 34.40 0.27
CA THR A 182 12.10 35.32 1.18
C THR A 182 11.40 34.59 2.32
N GLY A 183 11.09 33.30 2.16
CA GLY A 183 10.29 32.53 3.09
C GLY A 183 8.83 32.99 3.17
N GLU A 184 8.38 33.92 2.29
CA GLU A 184 7.03 34.44 2.30
C GLU A 184 6.03 33.38 1.85
N LEU A 185 4.98 33.17 2.65
CA LEU A 185 3.89 32.24 2.33
C LEU A 185 2.85 32.89 1.41
N LYS A 186 2.55 32.23 0.29
CA LYS A 186 1.58 32.69 -0.72
C LYS A 186 0.32 31.83 -0.69
N SER A 187 -0.81 32.44 -0.37
CA SER A 187 -2.14 31.82 -0.32
C SER A 187 -2.89 31.85 -1.68
N LYS A 188 -2.34 32.46 -2.73
CA LYS A 188 -3.02 32.55 -4.04
C LYS A 188 -3.32 31.19 -4.66
N PRO A 189 -2.41 30.20 -4.67
CA PRO A 189 -2.72 28.86 -5.19
C PRO A 189 -3.90 28.21 -4.46
N THR A 190 -3.95 28.32 -3.13
CA THR A 190 -5.08 27.88 -2.29
C THR A 190 -6.39 28.53 -2.73
N GLN A 191 -6.41 29.85 -2.89
CA GLN A 191 -7.60 30.60 -3.30
C GLN A 191 -8.10 30.19 -4.69
N HIS A 192 -7.18 29.96 -5.64
CA HIS A 192 -7.54 29.49 -7.00
C HIS A 192 -8.12 28.08 -6.95
N SER A 193 -7.51 27.18 -6.22
CA SER A 193 -7.99 25.81 -6.08
C SER A 193 -9.39 25.74 -5.47
N VAL A 194 -9.66 26.53 -4.44
CA VAL A 194 -11.00 26.63 -3.86
C VAL A 194 -12.01 27.23 -4.84
N LYS A 195 -11.62 28.21 -5.67
CA LYS A 195 -12.50 28.75 -6.72
C LYS A 195 -12.89 27.71 -7.76
N GLU A 196 -11.97 26.84 -8.17
CA GLU A 196 -12.28 25.73 -9.06
C GLU A 196 -13.29 24.77 -8.43
N LEU A 197 -13.14 24.44 -7.14
CA LEU A 197 -14.11 23.61 -6.42
C LEU A 197 -15.48 24.29 -6.31
N LEU A 198 -15.53 25.61 -6.06
CA LEU A 198 -16.75 26.40 -6.04
C LEU A 198 -17.43 26.45 -7.42
N SER A 199 -16.67 26.44 -8.52
CA SER A 199 -17.22 26.48 -9.87
C SER A 199 -18.05 25.24 -10.22
N VAL A 200 -17.78 24.10 -9.56
CA VAL A 200 -18.58 22.87 -9.67
C VAL A 200 -19.67 22.75 -8.59
N GLY A 201 -19.91 23.83 -7.83
CA GLY A 201 -20.99 23.91 -6.84
C GLY A 201 -20.67 23.26 -5.49
N ILE A 202 -19.40 23.08 -5.15
CA ILE A 202 -18.96 22.52 -3.86
C ILE A 202 -18.26 23.60 -3.04
N GLN A 203 -18.85 23.99 -1.90
CA GLN A 203 -18.20 24.82 -0.88
C GLN A 203 -17.47 23.90 0.09
N PRO A 204 -16.13 24.00 0.23
CA PRO A 204 -15.42 23.25 1.24
C PRO A 204 -15.81 23.72 2.65
N ASP A 205 -15.88 22.77 3.59
CA ASP A 205 -16.12 23.05 5.00
C ASP A 205 -14.81 23.24 5.76
N ILE A 206 -13.79 22.48 5.38
CA ILE A 206 -12.46 22.48 6.02
C ILE A 206 -11.39 22.53 4.92
N LEU A 207 -10.37 23.34 5.14
CA LEU A 207 -9.17 23.38 4.31
C LEU A 207 -8.00 22.78 5.10
N VAL A 208 -7.43 21.68 4.61
CA VAL A 208 -6.19 21.08 5.16
C VAL A 208 -5.04 21.54 4.27
N CYS A 209 -4.44 22.67 4.63
CA CYS A 209 -3.47 23.37 3.81
C CYS A 209 -2.08 22.77 3.91
N ARG A 210 -1.61 22.10 2.87
CA ARG A 210 -0.24 21.58 2.79
C ARG A 210 0.74 22.76 2.73
N THR A 211 1.75 22.74 3.62
CA THR A 211 2.74 23.82 3.76
C THR A 211 4.06 23.27 4.28
N GLU A 212 5.16 23.93 3.95
CA GLU A 212 6.49 23.57 4.44
C GLU A 212 6.78 24.17 5.83
N ALA A 213 6.11 25.27 6.17
CA ALA A 213 6.30 25.99 7.42
C ALA A 213 4.94 26.30 8.10
N PRO A 214 4.92 26.52 9.42
CA PRO A 214 3.72 26.98 10.11
C PRO A 214 3.14 28.26 9.48
N ILE A 215 1.82 28.35 9.40
CA ILE A 215 1.15 29.55 8.91
C ILE A 215 0.93 30.57 10.04
N THR A 216 1.04 31.85 9.71
CA THR A 216 0.71 32.93 10.66
C THR A 216 -0.79 33.13 10.77
N GLU A 217 -1.26 33.75 11.87
CA GLU A 217 -2.68 34.11 12.04
C GLU A 217 -3.18 35.01 10.91
N GLU A 218 -2.35 35.92 10.39
CA GLU A 218 -2.68 36.77 9.26
C GLU A 218 -2.95 35.95 7.99
N VAL A 219 -2.11 34.95 7.70
CA VAL A 219 -2.30 34.06 6.53
C VAL A 219 -3.53 33.19 6.73
N ARG A 220 -3.78 32.68 7.94
CA ARG A 220 -4.98 31.90 8.30
C ARG A 220 -6.24 32.71 8.06
N HIS A 221 -6.29 33.93 8.62
CA HIS A 221 -7.41 34.87 8.46
C HIS A 221 -7.68 35.20 6.98
N LYS A 222 -6.62 35.47 6.22
CA LYS A 222 -6.71 35.76 4.79
C LYS A 222 -7.29 34.58 4.00
N ILE A 223 -6.82 33.35 4.27
CA ILE A 223 -7.35 32.15 3.61
C ILE A 223 -8.82 31.96 3.96
N ALA A 224 -9.18 32.06 5.24
CA ALA A 224 -10.55 31.93 5.72
C ALA A 224 -11.50 32.88 5.01
N LEU A 225 -11.11 34.16 4.95
CA LEU A 225 -11.90 35.21 4.29
C LEU A 225 -12.11 34.96 2.78
N PHE A 226 -11.00 34.65 2.05
CA PHE A 226 -11.07 34.49 0.59
C PHE A 226 -11.70 33.17 0.14
N CYS A 227 -11.66 32.14 1.00
CA CYS A 227 -12.21 30.80 0.71
C CYS A 227 -13.59 30.58 1.36
N ASN A 228 -14.12 31.56 2.09
CA ASN A 228 -15.41 31.51 2.77
C ASN A 228 -15.52 30.28 3.72
N VAL A 229 -14.51 30.11 4.56
CA VAL A 229 -14.49 29.10 5.63
C VAL A 229 -14.21 29.78 6.98
N GLU A 230 -14.58 29.13 8.08
CA GLU A 230 -14.21 29.62 9.41
C GLU A 230 -12.70 29.51 9.64
N GLU A 231 -12.08 30.46 10.35
CA GLU A 231 -10.62 30.44 10.61
C GLU A 231 -10.14 29.13 11.25
N ARG A 232 -10.91 28.59 12.20
CA ARG A 232 -10.63 27.30 12.84
C ARG A 232 -10.75 26.09 11.90
N CYS A 233 -11.31 26.26 10.71
CA CYS A 233 -11.41 25.25 9.66
C CYS A 233 -10.27 25.37 8.63
N VAL A 234 -9.32 26.29 8.82
CA VAL A 234 -8.08 26.38 8.07
C VAL A 234 -6.99 25.66 8.87
N ILE A 235 -6.77 24.40 8.54
CA ILE A 235 -5.87 23.49 9.26
C ILE A 235 -4.54 23.41 8.50
N PRO A 236 -3.41 23.87 9.05
CA PRO A 236 -2.10 23.69 8.45
C PRO A 236 -1.66 22.22 8.55
N ASN A 237 -1.13 21.69 7.46
CA ASN A 237 -0.52 20.39 7.38
C ASN A 237 0.96 20.56 7.00
N VAL A 238 1.81 20.74 8.00
CA VAL A 238 3.25 20.93 7.83
C VAL A 238 3.97 19.62 7.53
N THR A 239 5.17 19.70 6.97
CA THR A 239 6.02 18.53 6.76
C THR A 239 6.38 17.90 8.10
N ALA A 240 6.00 16.63 8.29
CA ALA A 240 6.27 15.83 9.47
C ALA A 240 7.60 15.07 9.36
N HIS A 241 8.17 14.67 10.49
CA HIS A 241 9.36 13.80 10.51
C HIS A 241 9.06 12.41 9.95
N THR A 242 7.88 11.87 10.26
CA THR A 242 7.35 10.61 9.73
C THR A 242 5.88 10.78 9.36
N LEU A 243 5.39 9.99 8.40
CA LEU A 243 3.97 9.99 8.02
C LEU A 243 3.05 9.69 9.21
N TYR A 244 3.53 8.86 10.15
CA TYR A 244 2.77 8.49 11.36
C TYR A 244 2.64 9.61 12.39
N GLU A 245 3.38 10.70 12.25
CA GLU A 245 3.21 11.90 13.08
C GLU A 245 2.04 12.79 12.60
N VAL A 246 1.66 12.68 11.31
CA VAL A 246 0.63 13.54 10.71
C VAL A 246 -0.70 13.54 11.48
N PRO A 247 -1.26 12.41 11.96
CA PRO A 247 -2.48 12.44 12.77
C PRO A 247 -2.37 13.30 14.02
N LEU A 248 -1.22 13.26 14.70
CA LEU A 248 -0.96 14.05 15.92
C LEU A 248 -0.88 15.55 15.60
N LEU A 249 -0.26 15.91 14.49
CA LEU A 249 -0.15 17.31 14.06
C LEU A 249 -1.54 17.86 13.65
N LEU A 250 -2.33 17.09 12.90
CA LEU A 250 -3.67 17.49 12.50
C LEU A 250 -4.63 17.58 13.69
N GLU A 251 -4.49 16.70 14.68
CA GLU A 251 -5.26 16.78 15.93
C GLU A 251 -4.93 18.04 16.73
N LYS A 252 -3.64 18.33 16.87
CA LYS A 252 -3.16 19.57 17.54
C LYS A 252 -3.73 20.84 16.91
N GLU A 253 -3.91 20.83 15.58
CA GLU A 253 -4.51 21.95 14.83
C GLU A 253 -6.06 21.93 14.85
N GLY A 254 -6.69 20.96 15.54
CA GLY A 254 -8.12 20.89 15.78
C GLY A 254 -8.95 20.24 14.67
N LEU A 255 -8.36 19.40 13.80
CA LEU A 255 -9.09 18.76 12.70
C LEU A 255 -10.25 17.89 13.20
N CYS A 256 -10.03 17.06 14.23
CA CYS A 256 -11.06 16.17 14.75
C CYS A 256 -12.26 16.95 15.32
N ASP A 257 -12.00 18.00 16.10
CA ASP A 257 -13.03 18.87 16.65
C ASP A 257 -13.85 19.57 15.55
N ALA A 258 -13.17 20.13 14.53
CA ALA A 258 -13.82 20.78 13.39
C ALA A 258 -14.76 19.82 12.64
N VAL A 259 -14.31 18.58 12.39
CA VAL A 259 -15.10 17.53 11.73
C VAL A 259 -16.30 17.11 12.59
N CYS A 260 -16.07 16.79 13.86
CA CYS A 260 -17.13 16.35 14.77
C CYS A 260 -18.23 17.39 14.93
N ARG A 261 -17.84 18.65 15.08
CA ARG A 261 -18.78 19.76 15.19
C ARG A 261 -19.60 19.95 13.92
N ARG A 262 -18.93 19.97 12.77
CA ARG A 262 -19.59 20.20 11.48
C ARG A 262 -20.60 19.09 11.12
N LEU A 263 -20.30 17.85 11.51
CA LEU A 263 -21.17 16.69 11.27
C LEU A 263 -22.15 16.40 12.42
N GLY A 264 -22.13 17.18 13.51
CA GLY A 264 -23.00 16.95 14.65
C GLY A 264 -22.74 15.62 15.39
N LEU A 265 -21.48 15.19 15.45
CA LEU A 265 -21.08 13.95 16.11
C LEU A 265 -20.88 14.09 17.63
N GLY A 266 -21.14 15.27 18.19
CA GLY A 266 -20.87 15.63 19.58
C GLY A 266 -19.40 15.99 19.84
N GLU A 267 -19.13 16.42 21.07
CA GLU A 267 -17.75 16.67 21.51
C GLU A 267 -17.04 15.34 21.70
N ARG A 268 -15.90 15.17 21.03
CA ARG A 268 -15.10 13.95 21.08
C ARG A 268 -13.63 14.30 21.11
N THR A 269 -12.89 13.61 21.96
CA THR A 269 -11.43 13.69 22.00
C THR A 269 -10.85 12.32 21.65
N PRO A 270 -10.00 12.22 20.63
CA PRO A 270 -9.41 10.94 20.25
C PRO A 270 -8.37 10.49 21.28
N ASP A 271 -8.41 9.24 21.70
CA ASP A 271 -7.34 8.65 22.51
C ASP A 271 -6.14 8.30 21.64
N MET A 272 -5.21 9.21 21.54
CA MET A 272 -3.97 9.05 20.78
C MET A 272 -2.78 8.56 21.62
N THR A 273 -2.99 8.11 22.86
CA THR A 273 -1.91 7.72 23.78
C THR A 273 -1.00 6.64 23.17
N GLY A 274 -1.56 5.55 22.67
CA GLY A 274 -0.78 4.47 22.04
C GLY A 274 -0.10 4.89 20.74
N TRP A 275 -0.76 5.75 19.95
CA TRP A 275 -0.18 6.28 18.71
C TRP A 275 0.97 7.24 18.98
N THR A 276 0.83 8.10 19.98
CA THR A 276 1.89 9.01 20.43
C THR A 276 3.11 8.23 20.91
N ALA A 277 2.92 7.21 21.75
CA ALA A 277 4.02 6.36 22.23
C ALA A 277 4.77 5.68 21.06
N MET A 278 4.03 5.21 20.04
CA MET A 278 4.62 4.65 18.83
C MET A 278 5.43 5.68 18.05
N VAL A 279 4.91 6.88 17.84
CA VAL A 279 5.62 7.97 17.14
C VAL A 279 6.88 8.40 17.90
N GLU A 280 6.81 8.50 19.22
CA GLU A 280 8.00 8.82 20.05
C GLU A 280 9.05 7.69 19.96
N LYS A 281 8.62 6.42 19.92
CA LYS A 281 9.54 5.30 19.68
C LYS A 281 10.23 5.42 18.31
N ILE A 282 9.49 5.76 17.24
CA ILE A 282 10.05 5.99 15.91
C ILE A 282 11.14 7.07 15.94
N LYS A 283 10.89 8.19 16.64
CA LYS A 283 11.84 9.30 16.74
C LYS A 283 13.06 9.00 17.63
N GLY A 284 12.91 8.07 18.56
CA GLY A 284 13.95 7.70 19.53
C GLY A 284 14.86 6.54 19.12
N VAL A 285 14.75 6.04 17.90
CA VAL A 285 15.58 4.95 17.40
C VAL A 285 17.03 5.39 17.24
N HIS A 286 17.98 4.59 17.76
CA HIS A 286 19.41 4.94 17.78
C HIS A 286 20.32 3.94 17.04
N ARG A 287 19.86 2.69 16.86
CA ARG A 287 20.60 1.67 16.09
C ARG A 287 20.29 1.84 14.62
N ARG A 288 21.15 1.31 13.75
CA ARG A 288 20.96 1.38 12.31
C ARG A 288 21.32 0.03 11.69
N VAL A 289 20.61 -0.37 10.66
CA VAL A 289 20.91 -1.55 9.84
C VAL A 289 20.64 -1.26 8.39
N GLU A 290 21.57 -1.63 7.52
CA GLU A 290 21.40 -1.45 6.09
C GLU A 290 20.89 -2.75 5.45
N ILE A 291 19.76 -2.68 4.73
CA ILE A 291 19.15 -3.79 3.99
C ILE A 291 19.26 -3.50 2.49
N ALA A 292 19.89 -4.41 1.74
CA ALA A 292 19.87 -4.33 0.28
C ALA A 292 18.54 -4.88 -0.25
N LEU A 293 17.73 -4.02 -0.87
CA LEU A 293 16.55 -4.41 -1.62
C LEU A 293 16.97 -4.58 -3.09
N VAL A 294 17.08 -5.83 -3.52
CA VAL A 294 17.51 -6.21 -4.88
C VAL A 294 16.27 -6.48 -5.72
N GLY A 295 15.89 -5.52 -6.57
CA GLY A 295 14.61 -5.56 -7.28
C GLY A 295 14.69 -5.05 -8.72
N LYS A 296 13.57 -5.21 -9.45
CA LYS A 296 13.41 -4.77 -10.84
C LYS A 296 12.94 -3.32 -10.98
N TYR A 297 12.23 -2.80 -9.96
CA TYR A 297 11.51 -1.51 -10.04
C TYR A 297 12.13 -0.45 -9.12
N THR A 298 13.41 -0.57 -8.82
CA THR A 298 14.12 0.31 -7.87
C THR A 298 14.23 1.76 -8.33
N GLY A 299 14.01 2.04 -9.62
CA GLY A 299 13.94 3.40 -10.17
C GLY A 299 12.73 4.22 -9.70
N LEU A 300 11.66 3.58 -9.22
CA LEU A 300 10.51 4.22 -8.59
C LEU A 300 10.27 3.57 -7.22
N ARG A 301 10.57 4.27 -6.14
CA ARG A 301 10.48 3.73 -4.76
C ARG A 301 9.05 3.30 -4.39
N ASP A 302 8.05 3.99 -4.91
CA ASP A 302 6.64 3.68 -4.68
C ASP A 302 6.22 2.30 -5.23
N ALA A 303 7.01 1.70 -6.13
CA ALA A 303 6.77 0.33 -6.60
C ALA A 303 6.95 -0.74 -5.49
N TYR A 304 7.66 -0.40 -4.42
CA TYR A 304 7.91 -1.25 -3.26
C TYR A 304 7.53 -0.56 -1.94
N LEU A 305 6.53 0.32 -1.98
CA LEU A 305 6.13 1.13 -0.84
C LEU A 305 5.80 0.28 0.39
N SER A 306 4.95 -0.74 0.25
CA SER A 306 4.57 -1.60 1.38
C SER A 306 5.74 -2.43 1.91
N VAL A 307 6.70 -2.81 1.07
CA VAL A 307 7.94 -3.48 1.52
C VAL A 307 8.80 -2.53 2.36
N ALA A 308 8.97 -1.29 1.90
CA ALA A 308 9.71 -0.26 2.63
C ALA A 308 9.04 0.06 3.98
N GLU A 309 7.71 0.21 3.99
CA GLU A 309 6.94 0.42 5.21
C GLU A 309 7.04 -0.78 6.17
N ALA A 310 6.98 -2.01 5.66
CA ALA A 310 7.11 -3.20 6.50
C ALA A 310 8.51 -3.34 7.12
N LEU A 311 9.57 -2.98 6.38
CA LEU A 311 10.93 -2.88 6.91
C LEU A 311 11.02 -1.79 7.99
N PHE A 312 10.43 -0.62 7.74
CA PHE A 312 10.38 0.47 8.72
C PHE A 312 9.66 0.05 10.02
N HIS A 313 8.49 -0.63 9.90
CA HIS A 313 7.75 -1.13 11.08
C HIS A 313 8.59 -2.14 11.88
N ALA A 314 9.24 -3.07 11.18
CA ALA A 314 10.09 -4.07 11.81
C ALA A 314 11.32 -3.44 12.47
N GLY A 315 11.94 -2.46 11.81
CA GLY A 315 13.05 -1.69 12.35
C GLY A 315 12.68 -0.97 13.64
N THR A 316 11.57 -0.25 13.63
CA THR A 316 11.04 0.42 14.84
C THR A 316 10.77 -0.57 15.97
N ALA A 317 10.24 -1.76 15.67
CA ALA A 317 10.00 -2.79 16.69
C ALA A 317 11.31 -3.33 17.28
N CYS A 318 12.37 -3.44 16.46
CA CYS A 318 13.70 -3.89 16.83
C CYS A 318 14.59 -2.75 17.41
N ASP A 319 14.04 -1.55 17.60
CA ASP A 319 14.79 -0.37 18.03
C ASP A 319 15.96 0.00 17.09
N ALA A 320 15.71 -0.09 15.78
CA ALA A 320 16.68 0.16 14.72
C ALA A 320 16.06 0.92 13.54
N GLU A 321 16.79 1.90 13.02
CA GLU A 321 16.52 2.51 11.72
C GLU A 321 16.97 1.56 10.60
N VAL A 322 16.06 1.21 9.70
CA VAL A 322 16.41 0.42 8.52
C VAL A 322 16.71 1.36 7.36
N GLU A 323 17.96 1.37 6.90
CA GLU A 323 18.34 1.98 5.64
C GLU A 323 18.17 1.00 4.49
N ILE A 324 17.46 1.43 3.45
CA ILE A 324 17.28 0.61 2.25
C ILE A 324 18.28 1.02 1.19
N ARG A 325 19.23 0.11 0.88
CA ARG A 325 20.07 0.20 -0.32
C ARG A 325 19.30 -0.36 -1.50
N TRP A 326 18.85 0.53 -2.38
CA TRP A 326 18.13 0.19 -3.59
C TRP A 326 19.08 -0.34 -4.65
N VAL A 327 18.98 -1.60 -5.02
CA VAL A 327 19.86 -2.28 -5.97
C VAL A 327 19.04 -2.76 -7.16
N ASP A 328 19.35 -2.23 -8.36
CA ASP A 328 18.75 -2.74 -9.58
C ASP A 328 19.40 -4.07 -9.95
N SER A 329 18.58 -5.13 -9.98
CA SER A 329 19.05 -6.49 -10.24
C SER A 329 19.64 -6.68 -11.64
N GLU A 330 19.30 -5.86 -12.63
CA GLU A 330 19.89 -5.93 -13.97
C GLU A 330 21.39 -5.56 -13.98
N ASN A 331 21.81 -4.75 -13.01
CA ASN A 331 23.18 -4.26 -12.91
C ASN A 331 24.09 -5.16 -12.06
N LEU A 332 23.57 -6.24 -11.47
CA LEU A 332 24.36 -7.17 -10.68
C LEU A 332 25.05 -8.22 -11.56
N THR A 333 26.36 -8.34 -11.38
CA THR A 333 27.21 -9.31 -12.05
C THR A 333 28.11 -10.03 -11.06
N PRO A 334 28.71 -11.20 -11.41
CA PRO A 334 29.66 -11.87 -10.54
C PRO A 334 30.85 -11.00 -10.10
N GLU A 335 31.25 -10.04 -10.95
CA GLU A 335 32.40 -9.18 -10.71
C GLU A 335 32.10 -8.07 -9.70
N ASN A 336 30.86 -7.55 -9.66
CA ASN A 336 30.51 -6.38 -8.85
C ASN A 336 29.68 -6.72 -7.60
N ILE A 337 29.08 -7.91 -7.49
CA ILE A 337 28.14 -8.24 -6.41
C ILE A 337 28.75 -8.09 -5.02
N ALA A 338 30.00 -8.51 -4.84
CA ALA A 338 30.67 -8.43 -3.55
C ALA A 338 30.87 -6.97 -3.08
N GLU A 339 31.14 -6.06 -3.99
CA GLU A 339 31.26 -4.63 -3.71
C GLU A 339 29.88 -4.00 -3.49
N THR A 340 28.92 -4.31 -4.38
CA THR A 340 27.56 -3.73 -4.34
C THR A 340 26.80 -4.08 -3.05
N LEU A 341 27.00 -5.31 -2.55
CA LEU A 341 26.31 -5.80 -1.34
C LEU A 341 27.21 -5.78 -0.09
N ALA A 342 28.40 -5.18 -0.17
CA ALA A 342 29.30 -5.06 0.96
C ALA A 342 28.64 -4.29 2.12
N GLY A 343 28.78 -4.80 3.32
CA GLY A 343 28.30 -4.12 4.54
C GLY A 343 26.81 -4.26 4.84
N CYS A 344 25.97 -4.74 3.91
CA CYS A 344 24.55 -4.94 4.19
C CYS A 344 24.33 -5.99 5.28
N GLY A 345 23.46 -5.68 6.24
CA GLY A 345 23.04 -6.61 7.30
C GLY A 345 22.11 -7.71 6.79
N GLY A 346 21.37 -7.45 5.69
CA GLY A 346 20.47 -8.40 5.05
C GLY A 346 20.21 -8.07 3.58
N ILE A 347 19.73 -9.07 2.83
CA ILE A 347 19.35 -8.96 1.42
C ILE A 347 17.88 -9.35 1.28
N LEU A 348 17.06 -8.45 0.73
CA LEU A 348 15.65 -8.68 0.43
C LEU A 348 15.43 -8.69 -1.07
N VAL A 349 14.79 -9.74 -1.60
CA VAL A 349 14.34 -9.83 -2.98
C VAL A 349 12.81 -9.77 -3.01
N PRO A 350 12.21 -8.68 -3.49
CA PRO A 350 10.76 -8.48 -3.49
C PRO A 350 10.07 -9.19 -4.66
N GLY A 351 8.74 -9.08 -4.69
CA GLY A 351 7.90 -9.52 -5.79
C GLY A 351 8.18 -8.80 -7.12
N GLY A 352 7.80 -9.42 -8.22
CA GLY A 352 7.93 -8.88 -9.57
C GLY A 352 7.46 -9.85 -10.64
N PHE A 353 7.33 -9.40 -11.90
CA PHE A 353 6.92 -10.21 -13.05
C PHE A 353 7.91 -10.11 -14.21
N GLY A 354 7.93 -11.15 -15.07
CA GLY A 354 8.77 -11.21 -16.26
C GLY A 354 10.23 -11.55 -15.96
N ASP A 355 11.03 -11.71 -17.00
CA ASP A 355 12.38 -12.26 -17.00
C ASP A 355 13.51 -11.25 -16.74
N ARG A 356 13.21 -9.94 -16.77
CA ARG A 356 14.19 -8.87 -16.57
C ARG A 356 14.86 -8.97 -15.18
N GLY A 357 16.19 -8.93 -15.11
CA GLY A 357 16.99 -8.89 -13.88
C GLY A 357 16.96 -10.16 -13.02
N ILE A 358 16.45 -11.29 -13.54
CA ILE A 358 16.31 -12.55 -12.80
C ILE A 358 17.68 -13.11 -12.40
N GLU A 359 18.67 -13.14 -13.31
CA GLU A 359 19.99 -13.70 -13.01
C GLU A 359 20.72 -12.90 -11.91
N GLY A 360 20.55 -11.57 -11.89
CA GLY A 360 21.09 -10.74 -10.79
C GLY A 360 20.41 -11.02 -9.45
N MET A 361 19.11 -11.32 -9.43
CA MET A 361 18.41 -11.75 -8.21
C MET A 361 18.89 -13.13 -7.73
N ILE A 362 19.08 -14.08 -8.66
CA ILE A 362 19.63 -15.42 -8.34
C ILE A 362 21.04 -15.27 -7.76
N LEU A 363 21.88 -14.43 -8.38
CA LEU A 363 23.23 -14.15 -7.88
C LEU A 363 23.20 -13.52 -6.49
N ALA A 364 22.26 -12.62 -6.19
CA ALA A 364 22.10 -12.03 -4.85
C ALA A 364 21.66 -13.09 -3.81
N ALA A 365 20.76 -13.99 -4.17
CA ALA A 365 20.32 -15.08 -3.32
C ALA A 365 21.47 -16.08 -3.04
N GLN A 366 22.29 -16.41 -4.07
CA GLN A 366 23.49 -17.23 -3.93
C GLN A 366 24.51 -16.56 -3.00
N PHE A 367 24.79 -15.30 -3.22
CA PHE A 367 25.72 -14.53 -2.38
C PHE A 367 25.29 -14.51 -0.92
N ALA A 368 23.97 -14.29 -0.67
CA ALA A 368 23.42 -14.34 0.69
C ALA A 368 23.63 -15.70 1.34
N ARG A 369 23.29 -16.80 0.64
CA ARG A 369 23.43 -18.17 1.15
C ARG A 369 24.87 -18.53 1.46
N GLU A 370 25.80 -18.27 0.53
CA GLU A 370 27.21 -18.64 0.67
C GLU A 370 27.96 -17.81 1.72
N LYS A 371 27.57 -16.55 1.89
CA LYS A 371 28.20 -15.65 2.87
C LYS A 371 27.52 -15.63 4.23
N GLY A 372 26.43 -16.38 4.42
CA GLY A 372 25.68 -16.38 5.66
C GLY A 372 25.03 -15.04 5.97
N ILE A 373 24.67 -14.24 4.93
CA ILE A 373 23.95 -12.97 5.06
C ILE A 373 22.46 -13.26 5.10
N PRO A 374 21.70 -12.74 6.07
CA PRO A 374 20.25 -12.88 6.11
C PRO A 374 19.59 -12.56 4.76
N TYR A 375 18.77 -13.51 4.28
CA TYR A 375 18.02 -13.41 3.01
C TYR A 375 16.53 -13.49 3.26
N PHE A 376 15.76 -12.59 2.65
CA PHE A 376 14.30 -12.65 2.65
C PHE A 376 13.75 -12.51 1.22
N GLY A 377 13.08 -13.55 0.73
CA GLY A 377 12.47 -13.60 -0.60
C GLY A 377 10.95 -13.52 -0.53
N ILE A 378 10.34 -12.54 -1.20
CA ILE A 378 8.89 -12.34 -1.24
C ILE A 378 8.37 -12.65 -2.65
N CYS A 379 7.38 -13.53 -2.77
CA CYS A 379 6.73 -13.94 -4.00
C CYS A 379 7.77 -14.39 -5.05
N LEU A 380 8.13 -13.54 -6.04
CA LEU A 380 9.23 -13.82 -6.95
C LEU A 380 10.53 -14.12 -6.18
N GLY A 381 10.81 -13.42 -5.09
CA GLY A 381 12.01 -13.66 -4.28
C GLY A 381 12.08 -15.06 -3.67
N MET A 382 10.96 -15.65 -3.28
CA MET A 382 10.92 -17.08 -2.91
C MET A 382 11.23 -17.97 -4.10
N GLN A 383 10.65 -17.71 -5.27
CA GLN A 383 10.89 -18.48 -6.49
C GLN A 383 12.37 -18.42 -6.89
N ILE A 384 12.99 -17.24 -6.77
CA ILE A 384 14.44 -17.04 -6.96
C ILE A 384 15.26 -17.89 -6.00
N ALA A 385 14.89 -17.93 -4.71
CA ALA A 385 15.55 -18.77 -3.72
C ALA A 385 15.49 -20.26 -4.07
N VAL A 386 14.35 -20.74 -4.57
CA VAL A 386 14.17 -22.13 -5.02
C VAL A 386 15.02 -22.43 -6.26
N ILE A 387 15.03 -21.53 -7.25
CA ILE A 387 15.84 -21.68 -8.47
C ILE A 387 17.34 -21.68 -8.11
N GLU A 388 17.78 -20.77 -7.27
CA GLU A 388 19.16 -20.69 -6.79
C GLU A 388 19.58 -21.99 -6.09
N PHE A 389 18.75 -22.47 -5.15
CA PHE A 389 19.01 -23.71 -4.42
C PHE A 389 19.08 -24.92 -5.36
N ALA A 390 18.18 -25.02 -6.32
CA ALA A 390 18.17 -26.07 -7.32
C ALA A 390 19.44 -26.05 -8.19
N ARG A 391 19.90 -24.88 -8.61
CA ARG A 391 21.11 -24.74 -9.45
C ARG A 391 22.40 -25.06 -8.70
N HIS A 392 22.55 -24.54 -7.48
CA HIS A 392 23.85 -24.53 -6.81
C HIS A 392 23.96 -25.52 -5.64
N VAL A 393 22.87 -26.07 -5.13
CA VAL A 393 22.87 -27.08 -4.09
C VAL A 393 22.47 -28.43 -4.68
N ALA A 394 21.33 -28.56 -5.37
CA ALA A 394 20.91 -29.80 -6.02
C ALA A 394 21.69 -30.10 -7.33
N GLY A 395 22.39 -29.11 -7.89
CA GLY A 395 23.26 -29.28 -9.06
C GLY A 395 22.56 -29.25 -10.42
N TRP A 396 21.28 -28.80 -10.48
CA TRP A 396 20.51 -28.69 -11.72
C TRP A 396 20.74 -27.35 -12.38
N GLN A 397 21.82 -27.23 -13.16
CA GLN A 397 22.28 -25.96 -13.72
C GLN A 397 21.27 -25.23 -14.62
N ASP A 398 20.32 -25.96 -15.21
CA ASP A 398 19.25 -25.44 -16.06
C ASP A 398 17.96 -25.15 -15.29
N ALA A 399 17.92 -25.38 -13.96
CA ALA A 399 16.73 -25.13 -13.15
C ALA A 399 16.24 -23.69 -13.31
N ASN A 400 14.93 -23.53 -13.56
CA ASN A 400 14.34 -22.23 -13.85
C ASN A 400 12.84 -22.21 -13.55
N SER A 401 12.23 -21.05 -13.72
CA SER A 401 10.78 -20.92 -13.80
C SER A 401 10.28 -21.16 -15.22
N ALA A 402 9.14 -21.84 -15.36
CA ALA A 402 8.44 -21.95 -16.63
C ALA A 402 7.93 -20.58 -17.14
N GLU A 403 7.93 -19.52 -16.32
CA GLU A 403 7.67 -18.14 -16.75
C GLU A 403 8.81 -17.60 -17.62
N PHE A 404 10.07 -17.92 -17.27
CA PHE A 404 11.24 -17.32 -17.91
C PHE A 404 11.85 -18.22 -18.99
N SER A 405 11.73 -19.55 -18.83
CA SER A 405 12.24 -20.52 -19.77
C SER A 405 11.26 -21.67 -19.97
N GLY A 406 10.59 -21.69 -21.12
CA GLY A 406 9.65 -22.76 -21.49
C GLY A 406 10.33 -24.08 -21.92
N SER A 407 11.68 -24.12 -21.97
CA SER A 407 12.47 -25.28 -22.46
C SER A 407 13.38 -25.90 -21.41
N THR A 408 13.35 -25.46 -20.15
CA THR A 408 14.16 -26.06 -19.08
C THR A 408 13.71 -27.51 -18.78
N ALA A 409 14.66 -28.40 -18.52
CA ALA A 409 14.35 -29.75 -18.06
C ALA A 409 13.95 -29.79 -16.56
N HIS A 410 14.32 -28.76 -15.79
CA HIS A 410 14.00 -28.63 -14.37
C HIS A 410 13.18 -27.36 -14.09
N PRO A 411 11.90 -27.32 -14.49
CA PRO A 411 11.02 -26.18 -14.18
C PRO A 411 10.57 -26.24 -12.71
N VAL A 412 11.48 -25.89 -11.79
CA VAL A 412 11.23 -25.93 -10.34
C VAL A 412 10.15 -24.95 -9.88
N ILE A 413 9.82 -23.99 -10.73
CA ILE A 413 8.67 -23.08 -10.61
C ILE A 413 7.79 -23.29 -11.85
N ALA A 414 6.52 -23.59 -11.66
CA ALA A 414 5.57 -23.91 -12.72
C ALA A 414 4.30 -23.06 -12.66
N LEU A 415 3.59 -23.00 -13.79
CA LEU A 415 2.29 -22.34 -13.87
C LEU A 415 1.26 -23.15 -13.06
N MET A 416 0.47 -22.47 -12.25
CA MET A 416 -0.64 -23.10 -11.52
C MET A 416 -1.64 -23.74 -12.51
N PRO A 417 -2.19 -24.94 -12.21
CA PRO A 417 -3.12 -25.63 -13.11
C PRO A 417 -4.33 -24.77 -13.52
N GLU A 418 -4.87 -23.98 -12.59
CA GLU A 418 -6.01 -23.08 -12.81
C GLU A 418 -5.66 -21.88 -13.70
N GLN A 419 -4.39 -21.62 -13.93
CA GLN A 419 -3.90 -20.52 -14.77
C GLN A 419 -3.68 -20.96 -16.24
N VAL A 420 -3.79 -22.25 -16.54
CA VAL A 420 -3.62 -22.76 -17.91
C VAL A 420 -4.78 -22.29 -18.78
N GLY A 421 -4.46 -21.63 -19.90
CA GLY A 421 -5.46 -21.11 -20.86
C GLY A 421 -6.10 -19.78 -20.51
N VAL A 422 -5.67 -19.12 -19.44
CA VAL A 422 -6.15 -17.78 -19.05
C VAL A 422 -5.63 -16.73 -20.02
N THR A 423 -6.55 -16.11 -20.78
CA THR A 423 -6.26 -15.06 -21.78
C THR A 423 -6.36 -13.64 -21.21
N GLN A 424 -7.31 -13.41 -20.31
CA GLN A 424 -7.43 -12.15 -19.59
C GLN A 424 -6.45 -12.13 -18.41
N LYS A 425 -5.56 -11.14 -18.37
CA LYS A 425 -4.48 -11.10 -17.35
C LYS A 425 -4.85 -10.34 -16.08
N GLY A 426 -5.74 -9.34 -16.14
CA GLY A 426 -6.18 -8.59 -14.96
C GLY A 426 -7.15 -9.39 -14.09
N GLY A 427 -6.99 -9.38 -12.79
CA GLY A 427 -7.90 -10.00 -11.81
C GLY A 427 -8.00 -11.53 -11.87
N THR A 428 -7.05 -12.24 -12.50
CA THR A 428 -7.13 -13.69 -12.72
C THR A 428 -6.01 -14.50 -12.07
N MET A 429 -5.09 -13.85 -11.36
CA MET A 429 -4.06 -14.52 -10.55
C MET A 429 -4.67 -15.16 -9.30
N ARG A 430 -3.88 -15.90 -8.55
CA ARG A 430 -4.22 -16.25 -7.17
C ARG A 430 -4.09 -14.96 -6.34
N LEU A 431 -5.23 -14.36 -6.00
CA LEU A 431 -5.35 -13.03 -5.42
C LEU A 431 -6.06 -13.06 -4.07
N GLY A 432 -5.57 -12.26 -3.12
CA GLY A 432 -6.18 -12.09 -1.81
C GLY A 432 -5.76 -13.13 -0.78
N ARG A 433 -6.60 -13.31 0.22
CA ARG A 433 -6.31 -14.09 1.40
C ARG A 433 -6.45 -15.60 1.17
N TYR A 434 -5.37 -16.34 1.52
CA TYR A 434 -5.39 -17.80 1.56
C TYR A 434 -4.76 -18.33 2.84
N PRO A 435 -5.25 -19.48 3.36
CA PRO A 435 -4.70 -20.10 4.55
C PRO A 435 -3.36 -20.80 4.24
N CYS A 436 -2.47 -20.81 5.24
CA CYS A 436 -1.21 -21.55 5.20
C CYS A 436 -0.99 -22.27 6.52
N VAL A 437 -0.58 -23.52 6.47
CA VAL A 437 -0.25 -24.37 7.62
C VAL A 437 1.27 -24.44 7.79
N LEU A 438 1.76 -24.01 8.95
CA LEU A 438 3.19 -23.96 9.27
C LEU A 438 3.70 -25.29 9.82
N ALA A 439 4.89 -25.68 9.37
CA ALA A 439 5.54 -26.92 9.79
C ALA A 439 6.23 -26.77 11.14
N GLU A 440 6.20 -27.86 11.94
CA GLU A 440 6.84 -27.90 13.25
C GLU A 440 8.37 -27.69 13.17
N GLY A 441 8.93 -26.95 14.12
CA GLY A 441 10.36 -26.70 14.22
C GLY A 441 10.93 -25.73 13.19
N THR A 442 10.07 -24.95 12.53
CA THR A 442 10.46 -23.90 11.57
C THR A 442 10.56 -22.52 12.25
N ARG A 443 11.33 -21.63 11.64
CA ARG A 443 11.41 -20.21 12.07
C ARG A 443 10.06 -19.53 11.91
N ALA A 444 9.38 -19.78 10.80
CA ALA A 444 8.06 -19.22 10.55
C ALA A 444 7.10 -19.54 11.69
N LEU A 445 6.96 -20.81 12.08
CA LEU A 445 6.09 -21.19 13.21
C LEU A 445 6.48 -20.49 14.51
N SER A 446 7.79 -20.40 14.79
CA SER A 446 8.28 -19.71 16.00
C SER A 446 7.94 -18.24 16.05
N LEU A 447 7.91 -17.56 14.88
CA LEU A 447 7.63 -16.12 14.78
C LEU A 447 6.13 -15.79 14.79
N TYR A 448 5.34 -16.58 14.08
CA TYR A 448 3.87 -16.39 14.09
C TYR A 448 3.24 -16.83 15.42
N GLY A 449 3.79 -17.87 16.06
CA GLY A 449 3.26 -18.42 17.30
C GLY A 449 1.96 -19.21 17.15
N GLU A 450 1.48 -19.40 15.92
CA GLU A 450 0.26 -20.14 15.57
C GLU A 450 0.51 -21.01 14.34
N LYS A 451 -0.13 -22.19 14.29
CA LYS A 451 0.11 -23.18 13.25
C LYS A 451 -0.61 -22.86 11.94
N GLU A 452 -1.76 -22.26 12.01
CA GLU A 452 -2.56 -21.88 10.86
C GLU A 452 -2.55 -20.37 10.74
N ILE A 453 -2.03 -19.87 9.62
CA ILE A 453 -1.98 -18.45 9.30
C ILE A 453 -2.77 -18.17 8.02
N SER A 454 -2.97 -16.92 7.74
CA SER A 454 -3.66 -16.51 6.52
C SER A 454 -2.98 -15.29 5.94
N GLU A 455 -2.56 -15.35 4.66
CA GLU A 455 -1.76 -14.32 4.01
C GLU A 455 -2.32 -13.92 2.64
N ARG A 456 -1.92 -12.74 2.12
CA ARG A 456 -2.39 -12.23 0.83
C ARG A 456 -1.45 -12.63 -0.30
N HIS A 457 -2.00 -13.11 -1.40
CA HIS A 457 -1.30 -13.60 -2.58
C HIS A 457 -1.53 -12.71 -3.79
N ARG A 458 -0.53 -12.72 -4.70
CA ARG A 458 -0.61 -12.09 -6.02
C ARG A 458 0.38 -12.79 -6.97
N HIS A 459 0.06 -14.01 -7.45
CA HIS A 459 0.95 -14.77 -8.34
C HIS A 459 0.20 -15.74 -9.25
N ARG A 460 0.87 -16.19 -10.34
CA ARG A 460 0.42 -17.23 -11.28
C ARG A 460 1.27 -18.48 -11.23
N TYR A 461 2.55 -18.30 -10.91
CA TYR A 461 3.55 -19.36 -10.84
C TYR A 461 3.83 -19.69 -9.39
N GLU A 462 4.20 -20.95 -9.16
CA GLU A 462 4.45 -21.48 -7.83
C GLU A 462 5.48 -22.60 -7.84
N PHE A 463 5.89 -23.05 -6.67
CA PHE A 463 6.78 -24.18 -6.49
C PHE A 463 6.23 -25.45 -7.16
N ASN A 464 7.06 -26.09 -8.01
CA ASN A 464 6.66 -27.32 -8.71
C ASN A 464 6.89 -28.54 -7.83
N ASN A 465 5.81 -29.23 -7.46
CA ASN A 465 5.84 -30.39 -6.58
C ASN A 465 6.57 -31.61 -7.17
N ASP A 466 6.81 -31.66 -8.48
CA ASP A 466 7.56 -32.74 -9.11
C ASP A 466 9.01 -32.82 -8.58
N PHE A 467 9.55 -31.68 -8.13
CA PHE A 467 10.90 -31.55 -7.58
C PHE A 467 10.95 -31.48 -6.05
N ARG A 468 9.79 -31.63 -5.39
CA ARG A 468 9.64 -31.42 -3.95
C ARG A 468 10.52 -32.36 -3.11
N CYS A 469 10.50 -33.65 -3.43
CA CYS A 469 11.20 -34.67 -2.64
C CYS A 469 12.72 -34.48 -2.71
N GLU A 470 13.24 -34.21 -3.91
CA GLU A 470 14.68 -34.06 -4.14
C GLU A 470 15.20 -32.79 -3.44
N LEU A 471 14.54 -31.65 -3.60
CA LEU A 471 14.95 -30.39 -2.96
C LEU A 471 14.91 -30.48 -1.42
N GLN A 472 13.93 -31.24 -0.85
CA GLN A 472 13.91 -31.51 0.59
C GLN A 472 15.05 -32.40 1.06
N GLN A 473 15.43 -33.40 0.26
CA GLN A 473 16.58 -34.28 0.58
C GLN A 473 17.89 -33.50 0.56
N ASP A 474 18.02 -32.51 -0.30
CA ASP A 474 19.18 -31.64 -0.38
C ASP A 474 19.19 -30.52 0.70
N GLY A 475 18.15 -30.44 1.55
CA GLY A 475 18.12 -29.58 2.74
C GLY A 475 17.19 -28.37 2.66
N LEU A 476 16.40 -28.20 1.58
CA LEU A 476 15.36 -27.17 1.54
C LEU A 476 14.20 -27.56 2.46
N THR A 477 13.87 -26.71 3.41
CA THR A 477 12.75 -26.94 4.34
C THR A 477 11.49 -26.26 3.81
N LEU A 478 10.40 -27.03 3.65
CA LEU A 478 9.09 -26.49 3.34
C LEU A 478 8.40 -26.09 4.64
N ALA A 479 8.52 -24.82 5.00
CA ALA A 479 8.10 -24.30 6.29
C ALA A 479 6.61 -23.97 6.38
N GLY A 480 5.94 -23.78 5.23
CA GLY A 480 4.51 -23.53 5.14
C GLY A 480 3.91 -24.13 3.88
N THR A 481 2.69 -24.65 3.97
CA THR A 481 1.94 -25.21 2.83
C THR A 481 0.47 -24.80 2.91
N SER A 482 -0.24 -24.90 1.78
CA SER A 482 -1.71 -24.87 1.81
C SER A 482 -2.27 -25.99 2.70
N PRO A 483 -3.52 -25.89 3.23
CA PRO A 483 -4.08 -26.89 4.15
C PRO A 483 -4.16 -28.32 3.59
N ASP A 484 -4.28 -28.46 2.28
CA ASP A 484 -4.26 -29.74 1.56
C ASP A 484 -2.82 -30.24 1.27
N GLY A 485 -1.81 -29.42 1.60
CA GLY A 485 -0.40 -29.68 1.35
C GLY A 485 0.04 -29.58 -0.11
N ALA A 486 -0.86 -29.13 -1.02
CA ALA A 486 -0.60 -29.09 -2.45
C ALA A 486 0.34 -27.93 -2.85
N LEU A 487 0.22 -26.76 -2.18
CA LEU A 487 1.01 -25.58 -2.51
C LEU A 487 2.06 -25.31 -1.44
N VAL A 488 3.27 -24.96 -1.87
CA VAL A 488 4.38 -24.56 -0.98
C VAL A 488 4.35 -23.05 -0.83
N GLU A 489 4.13 -22.60 0.41
CA GLU A 489 3.92 -21.18 0.74
C GLU A 489 5.15 -20.53 1.37
N ILE A 490 5.96 -21.30 2.09
CA ILE A 490 7.20 -20.83 2.74
C ILE A 490 8.30 -21.87 2.60
N VAL A 491 9.50 -21.40 2.24
CA VAL A 491 10.73 -22.21 2.23
C VAL A 491 11.77 -21.62 3.18
N GLU A 492 12.58 -22.49 3.81
CA GLU A 492 13.66 -22.11 4.70
C GLU A 492 14.91 -22.98 4.49
N ILE A 493 16.10 -22.42 4.76
CA ILE A 493 17.35 -23.18 4.95
C ILE A 493 17.69 -23.16 6.45
N LYS A 494 17.64 -24.33 7.12
CA LYS A 494 17.77 -24.42 8.59
C LYS A 494 19.13 -23.99 9.11
N ASP A 495 20.19 -24.39 8.44
CA ASP A 495 21.57 -24.16 8.89
C ASP A 495 22.11 -22.78 8.54
N HIS A 496 21.31 -21.97 7.84
CA HIS A 496 21.61 -20.57 7.54
C HIS A 496 21.13 -19.64 8.68
N PRO A 497 21.82 -18.54 9.02
CA PRO A 497 21.37 -17.60 10.05
C PRO A 497 19.93 -17.13 9.84
N TRP A 498 19.60 -16.74 8.61
CA TRP A 498 18.24 -16.45 8.16
C TRP A 498 18.17 -16.59 6.64
N TYR A 499 17.47 -17.60 6.16
CA TYR A 499 17.18 -17.75 4.73
C TYR A 499 15.73 -18.22 4.60
N VAL A 500 14.84 -17.27 4.29
CA VAL A 500 13.40 -17.48 4.27
C VAL A 500 12.83 -16.91 2.98
N GLY A 501 11.97 -17.67 2.31
CA GLY A 501 11.17 -17.21 1.19
C GLY A 501 9.70 -17.50 1.43
N CYS A 502 8.80 -16.56 1.07
CA CYS A 502 7.35 -16.75 1.12
C CYS A 502 6.70 -16.40 -0.22
N GLN A 503 5.69 -17.20 -0.63
CA GLN A 503 4.98 -17.01 -1.91
C GLN A 503 3.96 -15.88 -1.84
N PHE A 504 3.43 -15.61 -0.67
CA PHE A 504 2.51 -14.51 -0.37
C PHE A 504 3.25 -13.19 -0.16
N HIS A 505 2.48 -12.11 0.04
CA HIS A 505 2.96 -10.74 0.24
C HIS A 505 2.72 -10.27 1.69
N PRO A 506 3.66 -10.56 2.62
CA PRO A 506 3.53 -10.21 4.04
C PRO A 506 3.54 -8.70 4.28
N GLU A 507 4.12 -7.92 3.37
CA GLU A 507 4.17 -6.46 3.42
C GLU A 507 2.78 -5.83 3.50
N PHE A 508 1.76 -6.40 2.87
CA PHE A 508 0.40 -5.85 2.87
C PHE A 508 -0.29 -5.92 4.24
N LYS A 509 0.18 -6.82 5.12
CA LYS A 509 -0.39 -6.99 6.46
C LYS A 509 0.42 -6.33 7.57
N SER A 510 1.58 -5.76 7.27
CA SER A 510 2.40 -5.05 8.24
C SER A 510 1.74 -3.73 8.67
N ARG A 511 1.79 -3.43 9.96
CA ARG A 511 1.24 -2.21 10.57
C ARG A 511 2.30 -1.54 11.46
N PRO A 512 2.28 -0.22 11.65
CA PRO A 512 3.28 0.47 12.46
C PRO A 512 3.25 0.04 13.94
N ASN A 513 2.08 -0.33 14.46
CA ASN A 513 1.87 -0.84 15.81
C ASN A 513 1.98 -2.37 15.92
N ARG A 514 2.03 -3.08 14.79
CA ARG A 514 2.07 -4.54 14.71
C ARG A 514 2.83 -4.97 13.45
N PRO A 515 4.17 -4.93 13.49
CA PRO A 515 5.00 -5.33 12.35
C PRO A 515 4.76 -6.79 12.01
N HIS A 516 4.82 -7.12 10.71
CA HIS A 516 4.63 -8.49 10.27
C HIS A 516 5.75 -9.42 10.79
N PRO A 517 5.43 -10.63 11.30
CA PRO A 517 6.40 -11.53 11.96
C PRO A 517 7.64 -11.85 11.11
N LEU A 518 7.49 -12.10 9.81
CA LEU A 518 8.62 -12.40 8.92
C LEU A 518 9.55 -11.21 8.73
N PHE A 519 9.01 -9.99 8.59
CA PHE A 519 9.83 -8.79 8.53
C PHE A 519 10.56 -8.52 9.85
N TYR A 520 9.86 -8.70 10.97
CA TYR A 520 10.47 -8.56 12.30
C TYR A 520 11.64 -9.55 12.48
N GLY A 521 11.44 -10.83 12.15
CA GLY A 521 12.48 -11.85 12.24
C GLY A 521 13.68 -11.58 11.33
N PHE A 522 13.42 -11.11 10.10
CA PHE A 522 14.46 -10.76 9.13
C PHE A 522 15.32 -9.58 9.61
N VAL A 523 14.69 -8.48 10.03
CA VAL A 523 15.42 -7.30 10.53
C VAL A 523 16.20 -7.63 11.80
N LYS A 524 15.63 -8.44 12.71
CA LYS A 524 16.35 -8.93 13.90
C LYS A 524 17.59 -9.75 13.53
N ALA A 525 17.47 -10.68 12.58
CA ALA A 525 18.60 -11.47 12.11
C ALA A 525 19.67 -10.61 11.42
N ALA A 526 19.27 -9.57 10.68
CA ALA A 526 20.18 -8.61 10.05
C ALA A 526 21.00 -7.84 11.10
N LEU A 527 20.36 -7.38 12.17
CA LEU A 527 21.04 -6.71 13.30
C LEU A 527 22.02 -7.65 14.01
N GLU A 528 21.63 -8.90 14.27
CA GLU A 528 22.51 -9.91 14.88
C GLU A 528 23.71 -10.25 14.00
N ALA A 529 23.55 -10.19 12.67
CA ALA A 529 24.65 -10.41 11.73
C ALA A 529 25.64 -9.24 11.73
N GLU A 530 25.18 -8.00 11.85
CA GLU A 530 26.06 -6.81 11.98
C GLU A 530 26.86 -6.83 13.30
N GLU A 531 26.24 -7.21 14.42
CA GLU A 531 26.92 -7.31 15.73
C GLU A 531 28.05 -8.35 15.76
N LYS A 532 28.01 -9.34 14.88
CA LYS A 532 29.03 -10.41 14.77
C LYS A 532 30.18 -10.06 13.83
N ARG A 533 30.07 -9.00 13.05
CA ARG A 533 31.11 -8.48 12.15
C ARG A 533 32.04 -7.50 12.87
#